data_929d4dde3b55480e78521a87c019592f
#
_entry.id   929d4dde3b55480e78521a87c019592f
#
_cell.length_a   1.000
_cell.length_b   1.000
_cell.length_c   1.000
_cell.angle_alpha   90.00
_cell.angle_beta   90.00
_cell.angle_gamma   90.00
#
_symmetry.space_group_name_H-M   'P 1'
#
loop_
_entity.id
_entity.type
_entity.pdbx_description
1 polymer ?
#
loop_
_entity_poly.entity_id
_entity_poly.type
_entity_poly.pdbx_seq_one_letter_code
_entity_poly.pdbx_strand_id
1 'polypeptide(L)'
;MMLDFYKGKKVFITGHTGFKGSWLCKLLANAGADVTGYSLNPPTSPSLFEIANIESDVKSVIGDIRDFDSLKKAFDEAQPEIVLHLAAQPIVRDSYKMPAYTYETNVMGTVNILECVRQSSCVKSFLNVTTDKVYENREWQWGYRENEPLDGFDPYSNSKSCSELVTHSYKNSFFADGRTAISTARAGNVIGGGDFANDRIIPDCVRALGKGEDIIVRNPHSTRPYQHVLEPLYAYLMIAKAQYGDIKFADCYNVGPDECDCITTGELVDLFVKYAGNINRIDKSEKNAVHEANFLKLDCSKLKTVFGWKPHWHVDDAVKKTVEWSCCYMENGNVRDCMDRQIEEFLK
;
A
#
# COMPACT_ATOMS: atom_id res chain seq x y z
N MET A 1 -2.42 17.43 -16.11
CA MET A 1 -1.72 16.21 -15.62
C MET A 1 -2.73 15.22 -15.02
N MET A 2 -2.34 13.97 -14.72
CA MET A 2 -3.27 12.97 -14.16
C MET A 2 -3.86 13.43 -12.83
N LEU A 3 -3.06 14.04 -11.98
CA LEU A 3 -3.46 14.50 -10.64
C LEU A 3 -4.37 15.74 -10.63
N ASP A 4 -4.42 16.54 -11.69
CA ASP A 4 -5.30 17.73 -11.75
C ASP A 4 -6.78 17.38 -11.57
N PHE A 5 -7.15 16.13 -11.89
CA PHE A 5 -8.49 15.60 -11.68
C PHE A 5 -8.90 15.65 -10.19
N TYR A 6 -7.96 15.50 -9.28
CA TYR A 6 -8.23 15.43 -7.84
C TYR A 6 -8.45 16.79 -7.18
N LYS A 7 -8.15 17.89 -7.87
CA LYS A 7 -8.35 19.24 -7.33
C LYS A 7 -9.80 19.47 -6.94
N GLY A 8 -10.02 19.75 -5.66
CA GLY A 8 -11.35 19.95 -5.06
C GLY A 8 -12.21 18.68 -4.94
N LYS A 9 -11.70 17.49 -5.27
CA LYS A 9 -12.41 16.23 -5.05
C LYS A 9 -12.39 15.85 -3.58
N LYS A 10 -13.53 15.38 -3.07
CA LYS A 10 -13.66 14.83 -1.72
C LYS A 10 -13.21 13.38 -1.71
N VAL A 11 -12.10 13.11 -1.06
CA VAL A 11 -11.48 11.78 -0.99
C VAL A 11 -11.47 11.27 0.44
N PHE A 12 -12.02 10.07 0.67
CA PHE A 12 -11.98 9.40 1.97
C PHE A 12 -10.93 8.28 1.93
N ILE A 13 -9.97 8.33 2.87
CA ILE A 13 -8.88 7.36 2.96
C ILE A 13 -8.97 6.63 4.30
N THR A 14 -9.13 5.31 4.29
CA THR A 14 -8.95 4.53 5.51
C THR A 14 -7.48 4.10 5.63
N GLY A 15 -6.93 4.14 6.85
CA GLY A 15 -5.52 3.79 7.07
C GLY A 15 -4.53 4.91 6.76
N HIS A 16 -4.97 6.17 6.86
CA HIS A 16 -4.20 7.37 6.50
C HIS A 16 -2.98 7.62 7.40
N THR A 17 -2.97 7.13 8.65
CA THR A 17 -1.85 7.29 9.59
C THR A 17 -0.70 6.31 9.34
N GLY A 18 -0.92 5.28 8.51
CA GLY A 18 0.09 4.29 8.13
C GLY A 18 1.07 4.82 7.07
N PHE A 19 2.12 4.06 6.79
CA PHE A 19 3.16 4.40 5.82
C PHE A 19 2.60 4.78 4.43
N LYS A 20 1.89 3.87 3.76
CA LYS A 20 1.27 4.13 2.45
C LYS A 20 0.22 5.26 2.53
N GLY A 21 -0.58 5.27 3.61
CA GLY A 21 -1.61 6.28 3.81
C GLY A 21 -1.05 7.68 3.93
N SER A 22 0.06 7.86 4.64
CA SER A 22 0.74 9.16 4.79
C SER A 22 1.26 9.69 3.45
N TRP A 23 1.92 8.85 2.63
CA TRP A 23 2.34 9.22 1.28
C TRP A 23 1.15 9.57 0.38
N LEU A 24 0.06 8.80 0.47
CA LEU A 24 -1.15 9.05 -0.33
C LEU A 24 -1.83 10.37 0.06
N CYS A 25 -1.92 10.66 1.36
CA CYS A 25 -2.43 11.94 1.86
C CYS A 25 -1.60 13.10 1.32
N LYS A 26 -0.27 13.01 1.40
CA LYS A 26 0.63 14.04 0.89
C LYS A 26 0.47 14.25 -0.62
N LEU A 27 0.41 13.17 -1.38
CA LEU A 27 0.24 13.21 -2.84
C LEU A 27 -1.10 13.88 -3.24
N LEU A 28 -2.19 13.53 -2.56
CA LEU A 28 -3.52 14.10 -2.82
C LEU A 28 -3.65 15.55 -2.33
N ALA A 29 -3.04 15.89 -1.19
CA ALA A 29 -3.01 17.27 -0.71
C ALA A 29 -2.25 18.18 -1.70
N ASN A 30 -1.11 17.72 -2.22
CA ASN A 30 -0.36 18.44 -3.26
C ASN A 30 -1.17 18.58 -4.56
N ALA A 31 -2.07 17.64 -4.86
CA ALA A 31 -3.01 17.74 -5.98
C ALA A 31 -4.23 18.65 -5.69
N GLY A 32 -4.36 19.19 -4.47
CA GLY A 32 -5.45 20.06 -4.06
C GLY A 32 -6.78 19.36 -3.80
N ALA A 33 -6.74 18.06 -3.42
CA ALA A 33 -7.92 17.30 -3.01
C ALA A 33 -8.37 17.69 -1.59
N ASP A 34 -9.67 17.56 -1.30
CA ASP A 34 -10.25 17.64 0.05
C ASP A 34 -10.23 16.24 0.67
N VAL A 35 -9.22 15.97 1.50
CA VAL A 35 -8.93 14.63 2.03
C VAL A 35 -9.45 14.49 3.46
N THR A 36 -10.30 13.49 3.70
CA THR A 36 -10.64 13.02 5.04
C THR A 36 -10.02 11.63 5.25
N GLY A 37 -9.17 11.51 6.27
CA GLY A 37 -8.56 10.25 6.69
C GLY A 37 -9.29 9.65 7.90
N TYR A 38 -9.48 8.33 7.92
CA TYR A 38 -10.03 7.57 9.04
C TYR A 38 -9.12 6.39 9.38
N SER A 39 -8.57 6.32 10.58
CA SER A 39 -7.63 5.28 10.99
C SER A 39 -7.46 5.26 12.51
N LEU A 40 -6.88 4.19 13.02
CA LEU A 40 -6.27 4.17 14.35
C LEU A 40 -5.12 5.19 14.43
N ASN A 41 -4.62 5.45 15.63
CA ASN A 41 -3.38 6.19 15.84
C ASN A 41 -2.23 5.57 15.02
N PRO A 42 -1.19 6.34 14.68
CA PRO A 42 -0.03 5.83 13.97
C PRO A 42 0.48 4.51 14.56
N PRO A 43 0.76 3.49 13.71
CA PRO A 43 1.09 2.13 14.21
C PRO A 43 2.52 2.00 14.74
N THR A 44 3.36 3.00 14.55
CA THR A 44 4.78 3.02 14.97
C THR A 44 5.15 4.34 15.60
N SER A 45 6.19 4.32 16.46
CA SER A 45 6.84 5.52 16.97
C SER A 45 8.35 5.35 16.77
N PRO A 46 8.99 6.18 15.92
CA PRO A 46 8.40 7.28 15.14
C PRO A 46 7.42 6.80 14.07
N SER A 47 6.59 7.72 13.56
CA SER A 47 5.70 7.48 12.43
C SER A 47 5.88 8.54 11.35
N LEU A 48 5.73 8.15 10.07
CA LEU A 48 5.77 9.10 8.96
C LEU A 48 4.70 10.18 9.09
N PHE A 49 3.51 9.79 9.53
CA PHE A 49 2.38 10.69 9.74
C PHE A 49 2.72 11.88 10.65
N GLU A 50 3.41 11.60 11.77
CA GLU A 50 3.81 12.61 12.74
C GLU A 50 5.02 13.42 12.27
N ILE A 51 6.12 12.76 11.85
CA ILE A 51 7.38 13.45 11.53
C ILE A 51 7.28 14.31 10.27
N ALA A 52 6.40 13.97 9.32
CA ALA A 52 6.12 14.79 8.14
C ALA A 52 4.92 15.72 8.33
N ASN A 53 4.33 15.78 9.54
CA ASN A 53 3.16 16.61 9.87
C ASN A 53 2.01 16.46 8.84
N ILE A 54 1.68 15.22 8.49
CA ILE A 54 0.63 14.93 7.48
C ILE A 54 -0.76 15.38 7.97
N GLU A 55 -0.96 15.42 9.30
CA GLU A 55 -2.22 15.90 9.89
C GLU A 55 -2.60 17.30 9.42
N SER A 56 -1.61 18.16 9.15
CA SER A 56 -1.87 19.52 8.65
C SER A 56 -2.43 19.58 7.23
N ASP A 57 -2.35 18.49 6.47
CA ASP A 57 -2.77 18.41 5.07
C ASP A 57 -4.21 17.87 4.89
N VAL A 58 -4.75 17.20 5.93
CA VAL A 58 -5.99 16.43 5.80
C VAL A 58 -6.88 16.60 7.03
N LYS A 59 -8.17 16.35 6.87
CA LYS A 59 -9.06 16.16 8.02
C LYS A 59 -8.82 14.76 8.58
N SER A 60 -8.05 14.68 9.67
CA SER A 60 -7.74 13.41 10.34
C SER A 60 -8.82 13.05 11.37
N VAL A 61 -9.39 11.86 11.24
CA VAL A 61 -10.34 11.27 12.18
C VAL A 61 -9.74 9.97 12.72
N ILE A 62 -9.48 9.93 14.02
CA ILE A 62 -8.98 8.73 14.69
C ILE A 62 -10.18 7.85 15.07
N GLY A 63 -10.17 6.61 14.58
CA GLY A 63 -11.23 5.63 14.83
C GLY A 63 -10.87 4.25 14.29
N ASP A 64 -11.60 3.23 14.78
CA ASP A 64 -11.39 1.84 14.39
C ASP A 64 -12.32 1.46 13.23
N ILE A 65 -11.79 0.88 12.16
CA ILE A 65 -12.57 0.41 11.00
C ILE A 65 -13.60 -0.67 11.38
N ARG A 66 -13.42 -1.35 12.53
CA ARG A 66 -14.34 -2.34 13.08
C ARG A 66 -15.56 -1.72 13.76
N ASP A 67 -15.47 -0.47 14.20
CA ASP A 67 -16.56 0.32 14.75
C ASP A 67 -17.35 0.98 13.61
N PHE A 68 -18.45 0.30 13.21
CA PHE A 68 -19.27 0.75 12.10
C PHE A 68 -19.93 2.10 12.36
N ASP A 69 -20.43 2.36 13.57
CA ASP A 69 -21.16 3.59 13.87
C ASP A 69 -20.24 4.82 13.82
N SER A 70 -19.04 4.71 14.39
CA SER A 70 -18.01 5.75 14.33
C SER A 70 -17.52 5.98 12.90
N LEU A 71 -17.29 4.92 12.13
CA LEU A 71 -16.90 4.98 10.73
C LEU A 71 -17.99 5.66 9.90
N LYS A 72 -19.25 5.23 10.07
CA LYS A 72 -20.41 5.76 9.32
C LYS A 72 -20.60 7.24 9.58
N LYS A 73 -20.48 7.68 10.83
CA LYS A 73 -20.55 9.10 11.20
C LYS A 73 -19.48 9.92 10.47
N ALA A 74 -18.22 9.51 10.54
CA ALA A 74 -17.11 10.20 9.88
C ALA A 74 -17.28 10.22 8.35
N PHE A 75 -17.76 9.12 7.78
CA PHE A 75 -18.02 8.99 6.36
C PHE A 75 -19.15 9.93 5.89
N ASP A 76 -20.26 9.99 6.64
CA ASP A 76 -21.39 10.86 6.32
C ASP A 76 -21.04 12.35 6.44
N GLU A 77 -20.19 12.72 7.40
CA GLU A 77 -19.67 14.07 7.51
C GLU A 77 -18.75 14.45 6.33
N ALA A 78 -17.95 13.51 5.83
CA ALA A 78 -17.02 13.73 4.72
C ALA A 78 -17.72 13.83 3.37
N GLN A 79 -18.86 13.13 3.16
CA GLN A 79 -19.58 13.07 1.87
C GLN A 79 -18.62 12.82 0.67
N PRO A 80 -17.83 11.72 0.67
CA PRO A 80 -16.77 11.52 -0.30
C PRO A 80 -17.30 11.14 -1.68
N GLU A 81 -16.62 11.61 -2.73
CA GLU A 81 -16.81 11.16 -4.11
C GLU A 81 -15.95 9.94 -4.43
N ILE A 82 -14.79 9.83 -3.77
CA ILE A 82 -13.79 8.78 -4.00
C ILE A 82 -13.41 8.19 -2.64
N VAL A 83 -13.34 6.86 -2.58
CA VAL A 83 -12.93 6.12 -1.38
C VAL A 83 -11.74 5.23 -1.71
N LEU A 84 -10.66 5.37 -0.95
CA LEU A 84 -9.45 4.55 -1.03
C LEU A 84 -9.29 3.79 0.29
N HIS A 85 -9.53 2.47 0.25
CA HIS A 85 -9.50 1.63 1.44
C HIS A 85 -8.14 0.97 1.62
N LEU A 86 -7.33 1.52 2.55
CA LEU A 86 -6.00 1.01 2.88
C LEU A 86 -5.90 0.45 4.31
N ALA A 87 -6.91 0.67 5.17
CA ALA A 87 -6.89 0.17 6.54
C ALA A 87 -6.78 -1.34 6.58
N ALA A 88 -5.80 -1.84 7.30
CA ALA A 88 -5.57 -3.27 7.48
C ALA A 88 -4.66 -3.53 8.68
N GLN A 89 -4.70 -4.76 9.21
CA GLN A 89 -3.59 -5.34 9.94
C GLN A 89 -2.64 -5.97 8.88
N PRO A 90 -1.45 -5.37 8.59
CA PRO A 90 -0.66 -5.74 7.41
C PRO A 90 0.53 -6.67 7.68
N ILE A 91 0.77 -7.05 8.95
CA ILE A 91 1.98 -7.78 9.36
C ILE A 91 1.69 -9.27 9.45
N VAL A 92 2.34 -10.07 8.59
CA VAL A 92 2.17 -11.53 8.54
C VAL A 92 2.45 -12.18 9.90
N ARG A 93 3.57 -11.86 10.55
CA ARG A 93 3.93 -12.46 11.86
C ARG A 93 2.91 -12.15 12.96
N ASP A 94 2.33 -10.96 12.95
CA ASP A 94 1.30 -10.59 13.93
C ASP A 94 -0.04 -11.27 13.64
N SER A 95 -0.33 -11.61 12.37
CA SER A 95 -1.53 -12.36 12.04
C SER A 95 -1.56 -13.77 12.63
N TYR A 96 -0.39 -14.40 12.81
CA TYR A 96 -0.29 -15.67 13.52
C TYR A 96 -0.54 -15.53 15.03
N LYS A 97 -0.18 -14.38 15.61
CA LYS A 97 -0.40 -14.12 17.05
C LYS A 97 -1.83 -13.70 17.33
N MET A 98 -2.46 -12.97 16.40
CA MET A 98 -3.78 -12.36 16.57
C MET A 98 -4.66 -12.62 15.33
N PRO A 99 -4.99 -13.88 15.00
CA PRO A 99 -5.73 -14.19 13.78
C PRO A 99 -7.14 -13.59 13.77
N ALA A 100 -7.89 -13.67 14.89
CA ALA A 100 -9.23 -13.11 14.98
C ALA A 100 -9.22 -11.59 14.70
N TYR A 101 -8.34 -10.84 15.34
CA TYR A 101 -8.16 -9.40 15.10
C TYR A 101 -7.84 -9.11 13.63
N THR A 102 -7.00 -9.96 13.00
CA THR A 102 -6.64 -9.81 11.59
C THR A 102 -7.86 -9.95 10.67
N TYR A 103 -8.70 -10.97 10.90
CA TYR A 103 -9.95 -11.15 10.13
C TYR A 103 -10.97 -10.06 10.43
N GLU A 104 -11.17 -9.71 11.69
CA GLU A 104 -12.07 -8.59 12.05
C GLU A 104 -11.68 -7.29 11.36
N THR A 105 -10.38 -6.97 11.34
CA THR A 105 -9.89 -5.75 10.71
C THR A 105 -9.97 -5.83 9.19
N ASN A 106 -9.44 -6.90 8.58
CA ASN A 106 -9.24 -6.96 7.13
C ASN A 106 -10.50 -7.38 6.37
N VAL A 107 -11.35 -8.21 6.98
CA VAL A 107 -12.59 -8.70 6.35
C VAL A 107 -13.77 -7.85 6.80
N MET A 108 -14.04 -7.81 8.12
CA MET A 108 -15.19 -7.05 8.62
C MET A 108 -14.99 -5.54 8.44
N GLY A 109 -13.76 -5.02 8.57
CA GLY A 109 -13.45 -3.63 8.22
C GLY A 109 -13.75 -3.32 6.75
N THR A 110 -13.47 -4.24 5.82
CA THR A 110 -13.86 -4.12 4.40
C THR A 110 -15.39 -4.12 4.22
N VAL A 111 -16.11 -4.99 4.95
CA VAL A 111 -17.57 -4.99 4.98
C VAL A 111 -18.10 -3.63 5.46
N ASN A 112 -17.58 -3.11 6.56
CA ASN A 112 -18.03 -1.87 7.15
C ASN A 112 -17.89 -0.66 6.21
N ILE A 113 -16.73 -0.52 5.55
CA ILE A 113 -16.55 0.58 4.60
C ILE A 113 -17.43 0.41 3.34
N LEU A 114 -17.62 -0.82 2.85
CA LEU A 114 -18.52 -1.10 1.74
C LEU A 114 -19.99 -0.82 2.09
N GLU A 115 -20.41 -1.05 3.34
CA GLU A 115 -21.73 -0.65 3.85
C GLU A 115 -21.91 0.87 3.89
N CYS A 116 -20.87 1.61 4.29
CA CYS A 116 -20.90 3.08 4.18
C CYS A 116 -21.08 3.52 2.72
N VAL A 117 -20.34 2.92 1.78
CA VAL A 117 -20.45 3.20 0.35
C VAL A 117 -21.84 2.83 -0.18
N ARG A 118 -22.37 1.66 0.21
CA ARG A 118 -23.70 1.19 -0.22
C ARG A 118 -24.83 2.11 0.20
N GLN A 119 -24.72 2.70 1.39
CA GLN A 119 -25.71 3.62 1.95
C GLN A 119 -25.50 5.07 1.49
N SER A 120 -24.47 5.35 0.71
CA SER A 120 -24.14 6.68 0.20
C SER A 120 -24.64 6.88 -1.23
N SER A 121 -25.02 8.12 -1.55
CA SER A 121 -25.36 8.52 -2.94
C SER A 121 -24.26 9.33 -3.62
N CYS A 122 -23.22 9.77 -2.88
CA CYS A 122 -22.17 10.65 -3.41
C CYS A 122 -20.95 9.90 -3.96
N VAL A 123 -20.69 8.66 -3.51
CA VAL A 123 -19.52 7.90 -3.95
C VAL A 123 -19.64 7.46 -5.41
N LYS A 124 -18.65 7.81 -6.22
CA LYS A 124 -18.53 7.41 -7.63
C LYS A 124 -17.46 6.34 -7.83
N SER A 125 -16.42 6.34 -7.01
CA SER A 125 -15.27 5.46 -7.14
C SER A 125 -14.84 4.90 -5.79
N PHE A 126 -14.79 3.58 -5.66
CA PHE A 126 -14.24 2.87 -4.50
C PHE A 126 -13.11 1.95 -4.96
N LEU A 127 -11.97 2.03 -4.29
CA LEU A 127 -10.82 1.15 -4.51
C LEU A 127 -10.41 0.48 -3.19
N ASN A 128 -10.45 -0.85 -3.17
CA ASN A 128 -9.91 -1.65 -2.08
C ASN A 128 -8.45 -2.03 -2.38
N VAL A 129 -7.53 -1.63 -1.51
CA VAL A 129 -6.11 -1.99 -1.63
C VAL A 129 -5.86 -3.31 -0.91
N THR A 130 -5.47 -4.31 -1.68
CA THR A 130 -5.14 -5.64 -1.17
C THR A 130 -3.65 -5.96 -1.35
N THR A 131 -3.27 -7.19 -1.60
CA THR A 131 -1.87 -7.63 -1.65
C THR A 131 -1.65 -8.66 -2.75
N ASP A 132 -0.41 -8.81 -3.20
CA ASP A 132 0.06 -9.90 -4.06
C ASP A 132 -0.11 -11.29 -3.42
N LYS A 133 -0.23 -11.37 -2.09
CA LYS A 133 -0.35 -12.61 -1.32
C LYS A 133 -1.76 -13.21 -1.28
N VAL A 134 -2.71 -12.62 -2.02
CA VAL A 134 -4.10 -13.12 -2.08
C VAL A 134 -4.23 -14.42 -2.87
N TYR A 135 -3.27 -14.76 -3.70
CA TYR A 135 -3.32 -15.93 -4.57
C TYR A 135 -2.97 -17.22 -3.86
N GLU A 136 -3.51 -18.36 -4.36
CA GLU A 136 -2.98 -19.69 -4.10
C GLU A 136 -1.53 -19.76 -4.63
N ASN A 137 -0.56 -19.57 -3.74
CA ASN A 137 0.85 -19.49 -4.17
C ASN A 137 1.43 -20.89 -4.44
N ARG A 138 1.68 -21.20 -5.70
CA ARG A 138 2.28 -22.44 -6.19
C ARG A 138 3.81 -22.33 -6.36
N GLU A 139 4.40 -21.22 -5.99
CA GLU A 139 5.84 -20.92 -6.12
C GLU A 139 6.40 -21.19 -7.53
N TRP A 140 5.57 -21.01 -8.57
CA TRP A 140 5.99 -21.15 -9.95
C TRP A 140 6.68 -19.91 -10.51
N GLN A 141 7.35 -20.06 -11.66
CA GLN A 141 8.17 -18.97 -12.24
C GLN A 141 7.37 -17.85 -12.90
N TRP A 142 6.08 -18.05 -13.17
CA TRP A 142 5.22 -17.05 -13.81
C TRP A 142 4.57 -16.11 -12.79
N GLY A 143 4.31 -14.88 -13.22
CA GLY A 143 3.50 -13.94 -12.45
C GLY A 143 2.03 -14.38 -12.37
N TYR A 144 1.39 -14.18 -11.20
CA TYR A 144 -0.05 -14.43 -11.02
C TYR A 144 -0.87 -13.39 -11.76
N ARG A 145 -1.90 -13.83 -12.49
CA ARG A 145 -2.87 -12.98 -13.17
C ARG A 145 -4.11 -12.81 -12.32
N GLU A 146 -4.89 -11.78 -12.60
CA GLU A 146 -6.06 -11.40 -11.78
C GLU A 146 -7.15 -12.48 -11.72
N ASN A 147 -7.19 -13.40 -12.66
CA ASN A 147 -8.14 -14.52 -12.71
C ASN A 147 -7.64 -15.82 -12.06
N GLU A 148 -6.44 -15.82 -11.47
CA GLU A 148 -5.92 -16.98 -10.73
C GLU A 148 -6.65 -17.14 -9.38
N PRO A 149 -6.71 -18.39 -8.83
CA PRO A 149 -7.39 -18.68 -7.56
C PRO A 149 -6.88 -17.85 -6.39
N LEU A 150 -7.81 -17.40 -5.55
CA LEU A 150 -7.54 -16.66 -4.33
C LEU A 150 -7.56 -17.61 -3.14
N ASP A 151 -6.41 -17.92 -2.58
CA ASP A 151 -6.24 -18.72 -1.37
C ASP A 151 -4.91 -18.40 -0.68
N GLY A 152 -4.84 -17.23 -0.05
CA GLY A 152 -3.66 -16.82 0.72
C GLY A 152 -3.39 -17.79 1.87
N PHE A 153 -2.13 -18.18 2.06
CA PHE A 153 -1.73 -19.26 2.94
C PHE A 153 -1.83 -18.92 4.45
N ASP A 154 -1.29 -17.77 4.85
CA ASP A 154 -1.29 -17.33 6.25
C ASP A 154 -2.53 -16.50 6.59
N PRO A 155 -2.84 -16.24 7.89
CA PRO A 155 -4.06 -15.52 8.28
C PRO A 155 -4.15 -14.11 7.69
N TYR A 156 -3.02 -13.40 7.49
CA TYR A 156 -3.01 -12.10 6.81
C TYR A 156 -3.37 -12.26 5.33
N SER A 157 -2.65 -13.14 4.63
CA SER A 157 -2.84 -13.37 3.19
C SER A 157 -4.26 -13.86 2.91
N ASN A 158 -4.77 -14.82 3.69
CA ASN A 158 -6.13 -15.33 3.57
C ASN A 158 -7.18 -14.26 3.88
N SER A 159 -6.98 -13.43 4.92
CA SER A 159 -7.90 -12.34 5.21
C SER A 159 -7.99 -11.32 4.06
N LYS A 160 -6.91 -11.10 3.33
CA LYS A 160 -6.90 -10.26 2.13
C LYS A 160 -7.57 -10.95 0.94
N SER A 161 -7.44 -12.28 0.78
CA SER A 161 -8.24 -13.05 -0.18
C SER A 161 -9.74 -12.93 0.12
N CYS A 162 -10.13 -13.05 1.38
CA CYS A 162 -11.52 -12.84 1.81
C CYS A 162 -12.01 -11.40 1.54
N SER A 163 -11.16 -10.37 1.75
CA SER A 163 -11.46 -8.98 1.43
C SER A 163 -11.73 -8.76 -0.06
N GLU A 164 -10.97 -9.44 -0.96
CA GLU A 164 -11.24 -9.48 -2.41
C GLU A 164 -12.62 -10.09 -2.71
N LEU A 165 -12.92 -11.25 -2.12
CA LEU A 165 -14.18 -11.95 -2.34
C LEU A 165 -15.38 -11.14 -1.83
N VAL A 166 -15.26 -10.50 -0.67
CA VAL A 166 -16.26 -9.57 -0.14
C VAL A 166 -16.48 -8.41 -1.10
N THR A 167 -15.41 -7.77 -1.56
CA THR A 167 -15.50 -6.65 -2.51
C THR A 167 -16.18 -7.06 -3.81
N HIS A 168 -15.84 -8.25 -4.35
CA HIS A 168 -16.47 -8.80 -5.54
C HIS A 168 -17.97 -9.09 -5.33
N SER A 169 -18.32 -9.67 -4.18
CA SER A 169 -19.72 -9.93 -3.83
C SER A 169 -20.54 -8.64 -3.75
N TYR A 170 -20.02 -7.61 -3.07
CA TYR A 170 -20.68 -6.31 -3.00
C TYR A 170 -20.85 -5.65 -4.36
N LYS A 171 -19.80 -5.66 -5.19
CA LYS A 171 -19.84 -5.14 -6.56
C LYS A 171 -21.01 -5.75 -7.35
N ASN A 172 -21.12 -7.08 -7.34
CA ASN A 172 -22.14 -7.78 -8.13
C ASN A 172 -23.55 -7.65 -7.55
N SER A 173 -23.67 -7.63 -6.20
CA SER A 173 -24.98 -7.65 -5.54
C SER A 173 -25.61 -6.27 -5.37
N PHE A 174 -24.81 -5.22 -5.19
CA PHE A 174 -25.31 -3.91 -4.77
C PHE A 174 -24.90 -2.75 -5.69
N PHE A 175 -23.94 -2.97 -6.60
CA PHE A 175 -23.42 -1.93 -7.50
C PHE A 175 -23.45 -2.32 -8.98
N ALA A 176 -24.20 -3.38 -9.31
CA ALA A 176 -24.40 -3.82 -10.70
C ALA A 176 -25.13 -2.76 -11.55
N ASP A 177 -25.85 -1.83 -10.91
CA ASP A 177 -26.51 -0.69 -11.55
C ASP A 177 -25.53 0.40 -12.03
N GLY A 178 -24.25 0.29 -11.68
CA GLY A 178 -23.21 1.22 -12.13
C GLY A 178 -23.15 2.56 -11.41
N ARG A 179 -23.93 2.77 -10.34
CA ARG A 179 -23.93 4.03 -9.59
C ARG A 179 -22.59 4.34 -8.91
N THR A 180 -21.85 3.32 -8.52
CA THR A 180 -20.52 3.40 -7.92
C THR A 180 -19.61 2.34 -8.56
N ALA A 181 -18.47 2.77 -9.07
CA ALA A 181 -17.44 1.88 -9.61
C ALA A 181 -16.61 1.27 -8.48
N ILE A 182 -16.54 -0.07 -8.43
CA ILE A 182 -15.86 -0.84 -7.38
C ILE A 182 -14.70 -1.62 -7.98
N SER A 183 -13.48 -1.37 -7.48
CA SER A 183 -12.25 -2.08 -7.90
C SER A 183 -11.44 -2.57 -6.71
N THR A 184 -10.56 -3.53 -6.99
CA THR A 184 -9.47 -3.93 -6.10
C THR A 184 -8.12 -3.72 -6.77
N ALA A 185 -7.08 -3.44 -5.97
CA ALA A 185 -5.70 -3.30 -6.42
C ALA A 185 -4.77 -4.16 -5.56
N ARG A 186 -4.15 -5.17 -6.19
CA ARG A 186 -3.28 -6.15 -5.58
C ARG A 186 -1.84 -5.72 -5.77
N ALA A 187 -1.21 -5.19 -4.72
CA ALA A 187 0.15 -4.68 -4.80
C ALA A 187 1.14 -5.54 -3.99
N GLY A 188 2.32 -5.72 -4.56
CA GLY A 188 3.45 -6.42 -3.94
C GLY A 188 4.22 -5.59 -2.92
N ASN A 189 5.46 -5.95 -2.69
CA ASN A 189 6.33 -5.34 -1.69
C ASN A 189 6.65 -3.88 -2.04
N VAL A 190 6.26 -2.99 -1.14
CA VAL A 190 6.42 -1.55 -1.31
C VAL A 190 7.49 -1.03 -0.35
N ILE A 191 8.45 -0.29 -0.89
CA ILE A 191 9.53 0.35 -0.14
C ILE A 191 9.49 1.87 -0.30
N GLY A 192 10.10 2.59 0.62
CA GLY A 192 10.15 4.06 0.59
C GLY A 192 10.52 4.63 1.95
N GLY A 193 10.83 5.91 1.98
CA GLY A 193 11.14 6.60 3.23
C GLY A 193 9.95 6.68 4.17
N GLY A 194 10.21 6.54 5.48
CA GLY A 194 9.19 6.65 6.52
C GLY A 194 8.41 5.36 6.82
N ASP A 195 8.82 4.20 6.29
CA ASP A 195 8.36 2.92 6.82
C ASP A 195 9.18 2.55 8.06
N PHE A 196 8.53 2.51 9.22
CA PHE A 196 9.15 2.14 10.50
C PHE A 196 8.64 0.80 11.05
N ALA A 197 7.88 0.04 10.24
CA ALA A 197 7.31 -1.23 10.67
C ALA A 197 8.40 -2.24 11.07
N ASN A 198 8.09 -3.08 12.04
CA ASN A 198 8.95 -4.19 12.43
C ASN A 198 8.84 -5.33 11.39
N ASP A 199 9.83 -6.21 11.40
CA ASP A 199 9.88 -7.42 10.56
C ASP A 199 9.80 -7.15 9.04
N ARG A 200 10.28 -5.97 8.60
CA ARG A 200 10.44 -5.62 7.19
C ARG A 200 11.88 -5.26 6.88
N ILE A 201 12.39 -5.73 5.74
CA ILE A 201 13.81 -5.63 5.41
C ILE A 201 14.32 -4.18 5.31
N ILE A 202 13.62 -3.29 4.62
CA ILE A 202 14.05 -1.89 4.48
C ILE A 202 14.04 -1.13 5.82
N PRO A 203 12.98 -1.17 6.64
CA PRO A 203 13.03 -0.65 8.01
C PRO A 203 14.18 -1.21 8.85
N ASP A 204 14.50 -2.52 8.71
CA ASP A 204 15.64 -3.13 9.41
C ASP A 204 16.98 -2.55 8.92
N CYS A 205 17.13 -2.34 7.60
CA CYS A 205 18.30 -1.67 7.02
C CYS A 205 18.47 -0.24 7.54
N VAL A 206 17.38 0.55 7.60
CA VAL A 206 17.40 1.93 8.10
C VAL A 206 17.76 1.96 9.58
N ARG A 207 17.22 1.04 10.39
CA ARG A 207 17.58 0.93 11.82
C ARG A 207 19.05 0.57 12.04
N ALA A 208 19.58 -0.37 11.23
CA ALA A 208 20.99 -0.76 11.29
C ALA A 208 21.90 0.42 10.90
N LEU A 209 21.56 1.13 9.81
CA LEU A 209 22.30 2.33 9.38
C LEU A 209 22.33 3.40 10.48
N GLY A 210 21.20 3.71 11.10
CA GLY A 210 21.10 4.70 12.16
C GLY A 210 21.88 4.35 13.43
N LYS A 211 22.17 3.05 13.67
CA LYS A 211 22.99 2.56 14.78
C LYS A 211 24.45 2.33 14.43
N GLY A 212 24.81 2.37 13.15
CA GLY A 212 26.13 1.97 12.66
C GLY A 212 26.40 0.46 12.84
N GLU A 213 25.36 -0.37 12.76
CA GLU A 213 25.43 -1.83 12.90
C GLU A 213 25.28 -2.51 11.52
N ASP A 214 25.84 -3.72 11.37
CA ASP A 214 25.66 -4.50 10.14
C ASP A 214 24.20 -4.93 9.93
N ILE A 215 23.76 -4.97 8.65
CA ILE A 215 22.40 -5.39 8.27
C ILE A 215 22.32 -6.92 8.31
N ILE A 216 21.46 -7.47 9.17
CA ILE A 216 21.23 -8.91 9.27
C ILE A 216 20.09 -9.31 8.32
N VAL A 217 20.40 -10.15 7.32
CA VAL A 217 19.43 -10.69 6.36
C VAL A 217 19.12 -12.14 6.70
N ARG A 218 17.85 -12.42 7.06
CA ARG A 218 17.41 -13.75 7.52
C ARG A 218 17.03 -14.68 6.36
N ASN A 219 16.54 -14.13 5.25
CA ASN A 219 16.18 -14.88 4.04
C ASN A 219 16.69 -14.15 2.78
N PRO A 220 18.00 -14.25 2.48
CA PRO A 220 18.61 -13.51 1.37
C PRO A 220 18.14 -13.98 -0.01
N HIS A 221 17.65 -15.22 -0.15
CA HIS A 221 17.32 -15.86 -1.43
C HIS A 221 15.85 -15.69 -1.85
N SER A 222 14.99 -15.12 -1.01
CA SER A 222 13.58 -14.91 -1.38
C SER A 222 13.44 -13.81 -2.43
N THR A 223 12.82 -14.13 -3.56
CA THR A 223 12.52 -13.17 -4.65
C THR A 223 11.21 -12.46 -4.41
N ARG A 224 11.21 -11.13 -4.55
CA ARG A 224 10.03 -10.28 -4.35
C ARG A 224 9.96 -9.16 -5.40
N PRO A 225 8.74 -8.72 -5.76
CA PRO A 225 8.52 -7.59 -6.65
C PRO A 225 8.59 -6.27 -5.86
N TYR A 226 9.79 -5.71 -5.70
CA TYR A 226 9.99 -4.45 -4.97
C TYR A 226 9.68 -3.24 -5.84
N GLN A 227 8.94 -2.27 -5.29
CA GLN A 227 8.61 -1.02 -5.95
C GLN A 227 8.58 0.15 -4.95
N HIS A 228 8.88 1.36 -5.43
CA HIS A 228 8.74 2.55 -4.60
C HIS A 228 7.27 2.81 -4.26
N VAL A 229 7.01 3.38 -3.07
CA VAL A 229 5.63 3.63 -2.59
C VAL A 229 4.80 4.49 -3.54
N LEU A 230 5.42 5.42 -4.26
CA LEU A 230 4.72 6.27 -5.23
C LEU A 230 4.19 5.49 -6.44
N GLU A 231 4.82 4.37 -6.84
CA GLU A 231 4.37 3.55 -7.96
C GLU A 231 2.95 3.01 -7.77
N PRO A 232 2.67 2.20 -6.71
CA PRO A 232 1.32 1.70 -6.51
C PRO A 232 0.34 2.82 -6.15
N LEU A 233 0.76 3.87 -5.43
CA LEU A 233 -0.13 4.98 -5.12
C LEU A 233 -0.59 5.72 -6.38
N TYR A 234 0.31 5.95 -7.33
CA TYR A 234 -0.04 6.56 -8.61
C TYR A 234 -0.98 5.66 -9.42
N ALA A 235 -0.73 4.34 -9.45
CA ALA A 235 -1.62 3.38 -10.10
C ALA A 235 -3.02 3.36 -9.45
N TYR A 236 -3.12 3.41 -8.11
CA TYR A 236 -4.39 3.50 -7.41
C TYR A 236 -5.18 4.74 -7.82
N LEU A 237 -4.51 5.88 -7.93
CA LEU A 237 -5.12 7.12 -8.38
C LEU A 237 -5.53 7.07 -9.86
N MET A 238 -4.75 6.42 -10.73
CA MET A 238 -5.15 6.20 -12.12
C MET A 238 -6.44 5.37 -12.22
N ILE A 239 -6.50 4.25 -11.50
CA ILE A 239 -7.68 3.37 -11.46
C ILE A 239 -8.89 4.15 -10.93
N ALA A 240 -8.74 4.83 -9.78
CA ALA A 240 -9.82 5.57 -9.14
C ALA A 240 -10.38 6.70 -10.03
N LYS A 241 -9.52 7.42 -10.75
CA LYS A 241 -9.89 8.43 -11.73
C LYS A 241 -10.62 7.83 -12.92
N ALA A 242 -10.07 6.78 -13.51
CA ALA A 242 -10.64 6.19 -14.73
C ALA A 242 -12.04 5.63 -14.47
N GLN A 243 -12.20 4.85 -13.40
CA GLN A 243 -13.50 4.26 -13.04
C GLN A 243 -14.52 5.31 -12.54
N TYR A 244 -14.05 6.45 -11.99
CA TYR A 244 -14.94 7.57 -11.67
C TYR A 244 -15.64 8.12 -12.91
N GLY A 245 -14.93 8.16 -14.04
CA GLY A 245 -15.45 8.66 -15.32
C GLY A 245 -16.23 7.61 -16.13
N ASP A 246 -15.84 6.34 -16.03
CA ASP A 246 -16.46 5.26 -16.81
C ASP A 246 -16.31 3.93 -16.04
N ILE A 247 -17.46 3.36 -15.67
CA ILE A 247 -17.56 2.11 -14.89
C ILE A 247 -16.90 0.90 -15.57
N LYS A 248 -16.68 0.92 -16.87
CA LYS A 248 -15.98 -0.17 -17.58
C LYS A 248 -14.55 -0.41 -17.06
N PHE A 249 -13.95 0.59 -16.40
CA PHE A 249 -12.65 0.47 -15.76
C PHE A 249 -12.71 -0.14 -14.35
N ALA A 250 -13.91 -0.39 -13.81
CA ALA A 250 -14.06 -1.02 -12.51
C ALA A 250 -13.78 -2.52 -12.59
N ASP A 251 -12.61 -2.94 -12.07
CA ASP A 251 -12.16 -4.34 -12.11
C ASP A 251 -11.10 -4.61 -11.02
N CYS A 252 -10.57 -5.84 -10.95
CA CYS A 252 -9.38 -6.16 -10.16
C CYS A 252 -8.11 -5.94 -10.99
N TYR A 253 -7.08 -5.37 -10.38
CA TYR A 253 -5.82 -5.06 -11.03
C TYR A 253 -4.61 -5.47 -10.18
N ASN A 254 -3.67 -6.16 -10.80
CA ASN A 254 -2.35 -6.35 -10.24
C ASN A 254 -1.53 -5.06 -10.44
N VAL A 255 -0.86 -4.65 -9.37
CA VAL A 255 -0.03 -3.44 -9.33
C VAL A 255 1.35 -3.82 -8.82
N GLY A 256 2.29 -3.99 -9.72
CA GLY A 256 3.64 -4.43 -9.41
C GLY A 256 4.66 -3.91 -10.42
N PRO A 257 5.94 -4.02 -10.13
CA PRO A 257 7.02 -3.56 -10.99
C PRO A 257 7.15 -4.45 -12.23
N ASP A 258 8.09 -4.09 -13.10
CA ASP A 258 8.50 -4.93 -14.20
C ASP A 258 9.28 -6.17 -13.69
N GLU A 259 9.42 -7.19 -14.53
CA GLU A 259 10.08 -8.44 -14.13
C GLU A 259 11.56 -8.23 -13.71
N CYS A 260 12.25 -7.27 -14.32
CA CYS A 260 13.62 -6.91 -13.97
C CYS A 260 13.78 -6.37 -12.53
N ASP A 261 12.69 -5.89 -11.92
CA ASP A 261 12.66 -5.39 -10.55
C ASP A 261 12.25 -6.45 -9.52
N CYS A 262 11.99 -7.69 -9.99
CA CYS A 262 11.77 -8.84 -9.12
C CYS A 262 13.14 -9.43 -8.73
N ILE A 263 13.71 -8.92 -7.66
CA ILE A 263 15.04 -9.28 -7.17
C ILE A 263 14.98 -10.01 -5.84
N THR A 264 16.08 -10.65 -5.46
CA THR A 264 16.19 -11.29 -4.16
C THR A 264 16.33 -10.25 -3.03
N THR A 265 15.96 -10.65 -1.82
CA THR A 265 16.16 -9.80 -0.65
C THR A 265 17.63 -9.45 -0.43
N GLY A 266 18.55 -10.37 -0.76
CA GLY A 266 19.98 -10.12 -0.71
C GLY A 266 20.41 -9.01 -1.68
N GLU A 267 19.98 -9.09 -2.95
CA GLU A 267 20.26 -8.05 -3.96
C GLU A 267 19.67 -6.69 -3.57
N LEU A 268 18.46 -6.66 -2.99
CA LEU A 268 17.87 -5.43 -2.47
C LEU A 268 18.75 -4.78 -1.41
N VAL A 269 19.28 -5.59 -0.46
CA VAL A 269 20.16 -5.08 0.61
C VAL A 269 21.50 -4.64 0.05
N ASP A 270 22.02 -5.30 -0.98
CA ASP A 270 23.25 -4.89 -1.66
C ASP A 270 23.07 -3.50 -2.33
N LEU A 271 21.91 -3.24 -2.95
CA LEU A 271 21.57 -1.92 -3.45
C LEU A 271 21.48 -0.88 -2.32
N PHE A 272 20.86 -1.25 -1.19
CA PHE A 272 20.81 -0.35 -0.02
C PHE A 272 22.21 0.00 0.50
N VAL A 273 23.09 -0.99 0.67
CA VAL A 273 24.49 -0.80 1.07
C VAL A 273 25.24 0.09 0.08
N LYS A 274 25.05 -0.13 -1.24
CA LYS A 274 25.64 0.70 -2.30
C LYS A 274 25.33 2.19 -2.13
N TYR A 275 24.10 2.54 -1.78
CA TYR A 275 23.68 3.94 -1.65
C TYR A 275 23.91 4.53 -0.26
N ALA A 276 23.80 3.72 0.80
CA ALA A 276 24.02 4.16 2.18
C ALA A 276 25.50 4.34 2.53
N GLY A 277 26.40 3.53 1.93
CA GLY A 277 27.82 3.48 2.27
C GLY A 277 28.07 3.00 3.72
N ASN A 278 29.31 2.76 4.07
CA ASN A 278 29.78 2.49 5.44
C ASN A 278 28.94 1.51 6.28
N ILE A 279 28.28 0.55 5.67
CA ILE A 279 27.48 -0.48 6.32
C ILE A 279 27.65 -1.79 5.54
N ASN A 280 27.61 -2.95 6.23
CA ASN A 280 27.74 -4.24 5.58
C ASN A 280 26.47 -5.08 5.73
N ARG A 281 26.34 -6.12 4.89
CA ARG A 281 25.33 -7.16 4.97
C ARG A 281 25.92 -8.41 5.62
N ILE A 282 25.18 -9.02 6.54
CA ILE A 282 25.46 -10.32 7.12
C ILE A 282 24.28 -11.26 6.88
N ASP A 283 24.48 -12.35 6.15
CA ASP A 283 23.45 -13.35 5.89
C ASP A 283 23.37 -14.32 7.08
N LYS A 284 22.18 -14.37 7.72
CA LYS A 284 21.86 -15.30 8.81
C LYS A 284 20.53 -15.98 8.52
N SER A 285 20.55 -17.12 7.83
CA SER A 285 19.34 -17.90 7.59
C SER A 285 18.85 -18.57 8.87
N GLU A 286 17.59 -18.36 9.22
CA GLU A 286 16.92 -19.02 10.35
C GLU A 286 16.34 -20.37 9.90
N LYS A 287 16.77 -21.48 10.52
CA LYS A 287 16.33 -22.85 10.17
C LYS A 287 14.86 -23.13 10.50
N ASN A 288 14.19 -22.32 11.34
CA ASN A 288 12.81 -22.49 11.80
C ASN A 288 11.97 -21.23 11.61
N ALA A 289 12.20 -20.45 10.56
CA ALA A 289 11.39 -19.28 10.27
C ALA A 289 9.93 -19.68 9.93
N VAL A 290 8.97 -18.85 10.31
CA VAL A 290 7.58 -18.96 9.85
C VAL A 290 7.58 -19.00 8.32
N HIS A 291 6.74 -19.86 7.73
CA HIS A 291 6.66 -20.00 6.28
C HIS A 291 6.35 -18.65 5.62
N GLU A 292 7.30 -18.16 4.86
CA GLU A 292 7.10 -17.07 3.90
C GLU A 292 7.39 -17.64 2.51
N ALA A 293 6.55 -17.29 1.54
CA ALA A 293 6.75 -17.72 0.15
C ALA A 293 8.17 -17.39 -0.32
N ASN A 294 8.85 -18.33 -0.99
CA ASN A 294 10.19 -18.07 -1.53
C ASN A 294 10.14 -17.30 -2.84
N PHE A 295 9.03 -17.43 -3.57
CA PHE A 295 8.85 -16.84 -4.88
C PHE A 295 7.43 -16.28 -5.03
N LEU A 296 7.33 -15.01 -5.42
CA LEU A 296 6.05 -14.37 -5.71
C LEU A 296 6.28 -13.25 -6.73
N LYS A 297 5.54 -13.33 -7.84
CA LYS A 297 5.50 -12.30 -8.90
C LYS A 297 4.06 -12.01 -9.29
N LEU A 298 3.80 -10.84 -9.82
CA LEU A 298 2.53 -10.45 -10.42
C LEU A 298 2.67 -10.25 -11.94
N ASP A 299 1.70 -10.73 -12.70
CA ASP A 299 1.52 -10.29 -14.08
C ASP A 299 0.67 -9.02 -14.08
N CYS A 300 1.27 -7.90 -14.44
CA CYS A 300 0.63 -6.58 -14.50
C CYS A 300 0.23 -6.17 -15.92
N SER A 301 0.15 -7.12 -16.87
CA SER A 301 -0.18 -6.86 -18.28
C SER A 301 -1.54 -6.19 -18.44
N LYS A 302 -2.52 -6.52 -17.60
CA LYS A 302 -3.84 -5.88 -17.59
C LYS A 302 -3.75 -4.40 -17.27
N LEU A 303 -3.07 -4.02 -16.19
CA LEU A 303 -2.86 -2.62 -15.81
C LEU A 303 -2.17 -1.83 -16.93
N LYS A 304 -1.11 -2.42 -17.52
CA LYS A 304 -0.35 -1.82 -18.63
C LYS A 304 -1.22 -1.62 -19.87
N THR A 305 -2.02 -2.63 -20.24
CA THR A 305 -2.86 -2.58 -21.43
C THR A 305 -4.03 -1.59 -21.28
N VAL A 306 -4.68 -1.60 -20.11
CA VAL A 306 -5.89 -0.77 -19.87
C VAL A 306 -5.55 0.71 -19.69
N PHE A 307 -4.46 1.01 -18.96
CA PHE A 307 -4.12 2.38 -18.56
C PHE A 307 -2.86 2.93 -19.23
N GLY A 308 -2.12 2.13 -20.01
CA GLY A 308 -0.80 2.52 -20.50
C GLY A 308 0.22 2.71 -19.38
N TRP A 309 -0.06 2.15 -18.20
CA TRP A 309 0.81 2.29 -17.02
C TRP A 309 2.19 1.70 -17.29
N LYS A 310 3.22 2.36 -16.78
CA LYS A 310 4.62 1.91 -16.76
C LYS A 310 5.22 2.35 -15.44
N PRO A 311 6.12 1.55 -14.82
CA PRO A 311 6.91 2.04 -13.70
C PRO A 311 7.68 3.30 -14.11
N HIS A 312 7.68 4.32 -13.23
CA HIS A 312 8.49 5.52 -13.39
C HIS A 312 9.89 5.27 -12.83
N TRP A 313 9.97 4.57 -11.71
CA TRP A 313 11.21 4.22 -11.03
C TRP A 313 11.38 2.71 -10.94
N HIS A 314 12.53 2.23 -11.39
CA HIS A 314 12.94 0.85 -11.18
C HIS A 314 13.45 0.63 -9.75
N VAL A 315 13.72 -0.61 -9.36
CA VAL A 315 14.13 -0.97 -7.99
C VAL A 315 15.39 -0.23 -7.54
N ASP A 316 16.36 0.03 -8.44
CA ASP A 316 17.56 0.80 -8.12
C ASP A 316 17.22 2.24 -7.70
N ASP A 317 16.34 2.93 -8.44
CA ASP A 317 15.84 4.24 -8.08
C ASP A 317 15.01 4.19 -6.77
N ALA A 318 14.16 3.18 -6.62
CA ALA A 318 13.34 3.01 -5.42
C ALA A 318 14.19 2.89 -4.15
N VAL A 319 15.27 2.11 -4.20
CA VAL A 319 16.22 1.99 -3.08
C VAL A 319 16.98 3.30 -2.86
N LYS A 320 17.49 3.93 -3.94
CA LYS A 320 18.18 5.22 -3.86
C LYS A 320 17.31 6.29 -3.19
N LYS A 321 16.05 6.42 -3.59
CA LYS A 321 15.09 7.38 -3.02
C LYS A 321 14.76 7.05 -1.56
N THR A 322 14.67 5.78 -1.21
CA THR A 322 14.49 5.34 0.17
C THR A 322 15.67 5.72 1.05
N VAL A 323 16.91 5.51 0.59
CA VAL A 323 18.13 5.90 1.31
C VAL A 323 18.23 7.42 1.44
N GLU A 324 17.97 8.18 0.35
CA GLU A 324 17.96 9.65 0.37
C GLU A 324 17.03 10.20 1.46
N TRP A 325 15.80 9.68 1.53
CA TRP A 325 14.84 10.07 2.56
C TRP A 325 15.33 9.69 3.97
N SER A 326 15.89 8.48 4.12
CA SER A 326 16.36 7.97 5.40
C SER A 326 17.55 8.77 5.93
N CYS A 327 18.49 9.17 5.08
CA CYS A 327 19.59 10.06 5.45
C CYS A 327 19.06 11.44 5.87
N CYS A 328 18.12 12.02 5.13
CA CYS A 328 17.46 13.28 5.51
C CYS A 328 16.85 13.18 6.92
N TYR A 329 16.15 12.08 7.21
CA TYR A 329 15.56 11.84 8.54
C TYR A 329 16.64 11.74 9.64
N MET A 330 17.70 10.95 9.42
CA MET A 330 18.79 10.76 10.42
C MET A 330 19.60 12.03 10.69
N GLU A 331 19.72 12.89 9.69
CA GLU A 331 20.39 14.20 9.79
C GLU A 331 19.47 15.30 10.37
N ASN A 332 18.26 14.95 10.84
CA ASN A 332 17.23 15.89 11.30
C ASN A 332 16.84 16.93 10.23
N GLY A 333 16.95 16.57 8.96
CA GLY A 333 16.48 17.38 7.84
C GLY A 333 14.95 17.43 7.74
N ASN A 334 14.44 18.31 6.88
CA ASN A 334 13.01 18.41 6.62
C ASN A 334 12.52 17.25 5.73
N VAL A 335 11.99 16.19 6.34
CA VAL A 335 11.49 15.01 5.63
C VAL A 335 10.26 15.33 4.76
N ARG A 336 9.48 16.34 5.13
CA ARG A 336 8.32 16.80 4.35
C ARG A 336 8.78 17.39 3.01
N ASP A 337 9.77 18.26 3.02
CA ASP A 337 10.36 18.82 1.79
C ASP A 337 11.02 17.73 0.94
N CYS A 338 11.61 16.71 1.59
CA CYS A 338 12.15 15.54 0.89
C CYS A 338 11.04 14.78 0.17
N MET A 339 9.88 14.54 0.82
CA MET A 339 8.72 13.93 0.18
C MET A 339 8.20 14.75 -0.99
N ASP A 340 8.06 16.07 -0.83
CA ASP A 340 7.61 16.97 -1.90
C ASP A 340 8.52 16.90 -3.12
N ARG A 341 9.83 16.96 -2.92
CA ARG A 341 10.81 16.83 -4.00
C ARG A 341 10.72 15.47 -4.69
N GLN A 342 10.58 14.37 -3.95
CA GLN A 342 10.44 13.03 -4.54
C GLN A 342 9.13 12.91 -5.33
N ILE A 343 8.02 13.47 -4.86
CA ILE A 343 6.75 13.51 -5.59
C ILE A 343 6.91 14.32 -6.89
N GLU A 344 7.55 15.47 -6.84
CA GLU A 344 7.78 16.30 -8.04
C GLU A 344 8.66 15.59 -9.07
N GLU A 345 9.72 14.91 -8.62
CA GLU A 345 10.62 14.13 -9.51
C GLU A 345 9.89 12.93 -10.12
N PHE A 346 9.05 12.26 -9.35
CA PHE A 346 8.26 11.12 -9.80
C PHE A 346 7.22 11.50 -10.87
N LEU A 347 6.68 12.70 -10.81
CA LEU A 347 5.62 13.17 -11.72
C LEU A 347 6.16 13.82 -13.01
N LYS A 348 7.47 14.01 -13.16
CA LYS A 348 8.13 14.53 -14.38
C LYS A 348 8.27 13.43 -15.43
#